data_78948187570b04b29c522aa794b34ada
#
_entry.id   78948187570b04b29c522aa794b34ada
#
_cell.length_a   1.000
_cell.length_b   1.000
_cell.length_c   1.000
_cell.angle_alpha   90.00
_cell.angle_beta   90.00
_cell.angle_gamma   90.00
#
_symmetry.space_group_name_H-M   'P 1'
#
loop_
_entity.id
_entity.type
_entity.pdbx_description
1 polymer ?
#
loop_
_entity_poly.entity_id
_entity_poly.type
_entity_poly.pdbx_seq_one_letter_code
_entity_poly.pdbx_strand_id
1 'polypeptide(L)'
;MENINERQNPWALLPIGVFLVIFLGVGFLSKDFYTMPAIVAFLIALLVAFLQHQKHGFNKNMKVISRSIGDENIVTMCLIFLASGAFSGAVKAAGGVESTVNLGLSIMPSNIAVVGLFIIGCFISVSMGTSMGTIAAMAPIGVGISEKTGIPLPICIGAVVCGAMFGDNLSMISDTTIAAVRTQGCEMKDKFKENFIIVLPAAIITAICFFIIAGNETSQNFGSLDYSFIKVMPYFLVLIGSLIGINVFVVLISGTILSLIVGLSTGAMNFSNMFVSLGDGITGMYDITIISIIVAAIVAMVKEYGGVNYILHVVSCLLYTSPSPRDYAAS
;
A
#
# COMPACT_ATOMS: atom_id res chain seq x y z
N MET A 1 25.77 11.48 -24.00
CA MET A 1 24.77 10.43 -24.26
C MET A 1 25.55 9.14 -24.44
N GLU A 2 25.78 8.41 -23.35
CA GLU A 2 26.42 7.09 -23.42
C GLU A 2 25.44 6.15 -24.09
N ASN A 3 25.91 5.50 -25.17
CA ASN A 3 25.25 4.38 -25.80
C ASN A 3 25.16 3.25 -24.78
N ILE A 4 24.05 3.22 -24.03
CA ILE A 4 23.67 2.07 -23.24
C ILE A 4 23.28 1.00 -24.27
N ASN A 5 24.23 0.16 -24.60
CA ASN A 5 23.98 -1.07 -25.33
C ASN A 5 23.22 -1.99 -24.37
N GLU A 6 21.92 -1.76 -24.29
CA GLU A 6 21.01 -2.32 -23.28
C GLU A 6 20.87 -3.80 -23.58
N ARG A 7 21.62 -4.61 -22.85
CA ARG A 7 21.47 -6.07 -22.90
C ARG A 7 20.04 -6.42 -22.53
N GLN A 8 19.27 -6.83 -23.52
CA GLN A 8 17.94 -7.38 -23.34
C GLN A 8 18.11 -8.85 -22.96
N ASN A 9 17.79 -9.19 -21.72
CA ASN A 9 17.95 -10.55 -21.24
C ASN A 9 16.67 -11.05 -20.58
N PRO A 10 15.84 -11.86 -21.29
CA PRO A 10 14.61 -12.42 -20.73
C PRO A 10 14.89 -13.34 -19.52
N TRP A 11 16.03 -14.03 -19.52
CA TRP A 11 16.40 -14.92 -18.44
C TRP A 11 16.62 -14.19 -17.11
N ALA A 12 16.97 -12.90 -17.12
CA ALA A 12 17.10 -12.12 -15.90
C ALA A 12 15.78 -11.99 -15.13
N LEU A 13 14.62 -12.29 -15.75
CA LEU A 13 13.30 -12.35 -15.12
C LEU A 13 13.01 -13.68 -14.41
N LEU A 14 13.88 -14.68 -14.57
CA LEU A 14 13.68 -16.01 -13.99
C LEU A 14 13.37 -15.98 -12.47
N PRO A 15 14.02 -15.16 -11.63
CA PRO A 15 13.70 -15.09 -10.20
C PRO A 15 12.25 -14.73 -9.95
N ILE A 16 11.69 -13.79 -10.71
CA ILE A 16 10.27 -13.38 -10.60
C ILE A 16 9.37 -14.55 -11.04
N GLY A 17 9.71 -15.21 -12.15
CA GLY A 17 8.99 -16.40 -12.63
C GLY A 17 8.98 -17.52 -11.59
N VAL A 18 10.12 -17.79 -10.97
CA VAL A 18 10.23 -18.81 -9.90
C VAL A 18 9.36 -18.46 -8.69
N PHE A 19 9.39 -17.18 -8.26
CA PHE A 19 8.50 -16.73 -7.19
C PHE A 19 7.04 -17.03 -7.52
N LEU A 20 6.57 -16.62 -8.70
CA LEU A 20 5.18 -16.82 -9.12
C LEU A 20 4.81 -18.30 -9.18
N VAL A 21 5.66 -19.14 -9.80
CA VAL A 21 5.40 -20.58 -9.93
C VAL A 21 5.33 -21.28 -8.58
N ILE A 22 6.24 -20.95 -7.67
CA ILE A 22 6.27 -21.57 -6.35
C ILE A 22 5.10 -21.08 -5.49
N PHE A 23 4.88 -19.76 -5.42
CA PHE A 23 3.84 -19.18 -4.58
C PHE A 23 2.44 -19.61 -5.03
N LEU A 24 2.15 -19.46 -6.33
CA LEU A 24 0.87 -19.87 -6.90
C LEU A 24 0.74 -21.39 -6.91
N GLY A 25 1.80 -22.13 -7.24
CA GLY A 25 1.79 -23.59 -7.27
C GLY A 25 1.47 -24.19 -5.91
N VAL A 26 2.10 -23.72 -4.84
CA VAL A 26 1.79 -24.16 -3.47
C VAL A 26 0.37 -23.75 -3.09
N GLY A 27 -0.04 -22.50 -3.37
CA GLY A 27 -1.40 -22.03 -3.07
C GLY A 27 -2.50 -22.87 -3.74
N PHE A 28 -2.31 -23.25 -5.00
CA PHE A 28 -3.27 -24.11 -5.72
C PHE A 28 -3.25 -25.56 -5.23
N LEU A 29 -2.08 -26.13 -4.94
CA LEU A 29 -1.96 -27.52 -4.47
C LEU A 29 -2.51 -27.69 -3.06
N SER A 30 -2.26 -26.73 -2.17
CA SER A 30 -2.76 -26.75 -0.79
C SER A 30 -4.19 -26.24 -0.65
N LYS A 31 -4.76 -25.61 -1.70
CA LYS A 31 -6.03 -24.87 -1.69
C LYS A 31 -6.06 -23.73 -0.66
N ASP A 32 -4.91 -23.29 -0.23
CA ASP A 32 -4.73 -22.19 0.72
C ASP A 32 -3.43 -21.42 0.41
N PHE A 33 -3.57 -20.16 0.03
CA PHE A 33 -2.45 -19.27 -0.29
C PHE A 33 -1.65 -18.82 0.95
N TYR A 34 -2.16 -19.08 2.16
CA TYR A 34 -1.43 -18.78 3.40
C TYR A 34 -0.54 -19.93 3.88
N THR A 35 -0.64 -21.12 3.26
CA THR A 35 0.21 -22.27 3.58
C THR A 35 1.70 -21.97 3.43
N MET A 36 2.05 -21.13 2.46
CA MET A 36 3.43 -20.70 2.22
C MET A 36 3.61 -19.23 2.53
N PRO A 37 4.41 -18.86 3.55
CA PRO A 37 4.75 -17.45 3.78
C PRO A 37 5.44 -16.84 2.56
N ALA A 38 4.97 -15.67 2.10
CA ALA A 38 5.51 -14.99 0.93
C ALA A 38 7.03 -14.72 1.04
N ILE A 39 7.52 -14.45 2.26
CA ILE A 39 8.95 -14.28 2.56
C ILE A 39 9.77 -15.48 2.05
N VAL A 40 9.28 -16.72 2.28
CA VAL A 40 10.00 -17.95 1.86
C VAL A 40 10.10 -18.01 0.34
N ALA A 41 9.01 -17.72 -0.37
CA ALA A 41 8.99 -17.71 -1.83
C ALA A 41 9.95 -16.64 -2.40
N PHE A 42 9.98 -15.44 -1.79
CA PHE A 42 10.91 -14.39 -2.18
C PHE A 42 12.37 -14.72 -1.88
N LEU A 43 12.67 -15.38 -0.75
CA LEU A 43 14.03 -15.85 -0.45
C LEU A 43 14.51 -16.88 -1.48
N ILE A 44 13.65 -17.82 -1.89
CA ILE A 44 13.97 -18.78 -2.95
C ILE A 44 14.23 -18.04 -4.26
N ALA A 45 13.42 -17.05 -4.62
CA ALA A 45 13.62 -16.24 -5.81
C ALA A 45 14.95 -15.45 -5.75
N LEU A 46 15.30 -14.89 -4.60
CA LEU A 46 16.58 -14.20 -4.39
C LEU A 46 17.76 -15.18 -4.54
N LEU A 47 17.65 -16.40 -3.98
CA LEU A 47 18.66 -17.43 -4.16
C LEU A 47 18.86 -17.76 -5.65
N VAL A 48 17.77 -17.93 -6.42
CA VAL A 48 17.82 -18.15 -7.86
C VAL A 48 18.52 -16.99 -8.59
N ALA A 49 18.24 -15.73 -8.20
CA ALA A 49 18.93 -14.56 -8.76
C ALA A 49 20.46 -14.64 -8.54
N PHE A 50 20.90 -15.04 -7.36
CA PHE A 50 22.31 -15.22 -7.04
C PHE A 50 22.93 -16.37 -7.85
N LEU A 51 22.27 -17.53 -7.91
CA LEU A 51 22.76 -18.71 -8.65
C LEU A 51 22.89 -18.42 -10.15
N GLN A 52 21.94 -17.69 -10.71
CA GLN A 52 21.95 -17.33 -12.12
C GLN A 52 23.13 -16.42 -12.48
N HIS A 53 23.56 -15.58 -11.56
CA HIS A 53 24.59 -14.56 -11.79
C HIS A 53 25.90 -14.83 -11.03
N GLN A 54 26.20 -16.09 -10.70
CA GLN A 54 27.43 -16.50 -10.00
C GLN A 54 28.71 -16.06 -10.72
N LYS A 55 28.73 -16.04 -12.05
CA LYS A 55 29.90 -15.64 -12.85
C LYS A 55 30.39 -14.22 -12.60
N HIS A 56 29.51 -13.36 -12.07
CA HIS A 56 29.86 -11.96 -11.77
C HIS A 56 30.48 -11.78 -10.37
N GLY A 57 30.50 -12.84 -9.57
CA GLY A 57 31.05 -12.84 -8.22
C GLY A 57 30.09 -12.27 -7.15
N PHE A 58 30.14 -12.85 -5.98
CA PHE A 58 29.27 -12.49 -4.84
C PHE A 58 29.36 -11.01 -4.48
N ASN A 59 30.60 -10.47 -4.40
CA ASN A 59 30.84 -9.09 -4.00
C ASN A 59 30.22 -8.06 -4.97
N LYS A 60 30.20 -8.35 -6.27
CA LYS A 60 29.56 -7.46 -7.25
C LYS A 60 28.06 -7.47 -7.08
N ASN A 61 27.44 -8.65 -6.97
CA ASN A 61 26.02 -8.79 -6.75
C ASN A 61 25.57 -8.10 -5.44
N MET A 62 26.35 -8.26 -4.36
CA MET A 62 26.07 -7.57 -3.09
C MET A 62 26.15 -6.05 -3.19
N LYS A 63 27.08 -5.49 -3.98
CA LYS A 63 27.13 -4.03 -4.22
C LYS A 63 25.89 -3.53 -4.96
N VAL A 64 25.39 -4.28 -5.94
CA VAL A 64 24.15 -3.93 -6.67
C VAL A 64 22.97 -3.94 -5.73
N ILE A 65 22.81 -5.00 -4.94
CA ILE A 65 21.76 -5.15 -3.95
C ILE A 65 21.81 -4.03 -2.89
N SER A 66 22.97 -3.80 -2.28
CA SER A 66 23.14 -2.80 -1.22
C SER A 66 22.78 -1.40 -1.70
N ARG A 67 23.14 -1.05 -2.94
CA ARG A 67 22.80 0.24 -3.53
C ARG A 67 21.29 0.40 -3.73
N SER A 68 20.59 -0.67 -4.11
CA SER A 68 19.15 -0.65 -4.30
C SER A 68 18.38 -0.63 -2.98
N ILE A 69 18.81 -1.42 -1.99
CA ILE A 69 18.18 -1.40 -0.65
C ILE A 69 18.36 -0.04 0.01
N GLY A 70 19.52 0.61 -0.20
CA GLY A 70 19.81 1.96 0.31
C GLY A 70 19.16 3.10 -0.50
N ASP A 71 18.30 2.79 -1.48
CA ASP A 71 17.52 3.81 -2.18
C ASP A 71 16.56 4.52 -1.23
N GLU A 72 16.45 5.85 -1.36
CA GLU A 72 15.64 6.69 -0.49
C GLU A 72 14.18 6.20 -0.39
N ASN A 73 13.60 5.77 -1.51
CA ASN A 73 12.22 5.30 -1.54
C ASN A 73 12.05 4.00 -0.74
N ILE A 74 12.98 3.05 -0.87
CA ILE A 74 12.91 1.77 -0.14
C ILE A 74 13.07 2.00 1.35
N VAL A 75 14.06 2.82 1.75
CA VAL A 75 14.30 3.16 3.17
C VAL A 75 13.09 3.89 3.76
N THR A 76 12.56 4.89 3.05
CA THR A 76 11.39 5.65 3.49
C THR A 76 10.16 4.75 3.64
N MET A 77 9.92 3.85 2.69
CA MET A 77 8.81 2.88 2.77
C MET A 77 8.94 1.97 3.98
N CYS A 78 10.12 1.42 4.26
CA CYS A 78 10.36 0.60 5.45
C CYS A 78 10.10 1.39 6.75
N LEU A 79 10.55 2.64 6.83
CA LEU A 79 10.30 3.50 7.99
C LEU A 79 8.81 3.83 8.16
N ILE A 80 8.08 4.05 7.07
CA ILE A 80 6.62 4.25 7.10
C ILE A 80 5.91 3.01 7.63
N PHE A 81 6.30 1.80 7.22
CA PHE A 81 5.71 0.57 7.76
C PHE A 81 5.92 0.44 9.27
N LEU A 82 7.15 0.67 9.75
CA LEU A 82 7.43 0.61 11.18
C LEU A 82 6.65 1.68 11.97
N ALA A 83 6.60 2.92 11.47
CA ALA A 83 5.84 4.00 12.10
C ALA A 83 4.33 3.70 12.10
N SER A 84 3.82 3.10 11.02
CA SER A 84 2.42 2.68 10.90
C SER A 84 2.09 1.56 11.89
N GLY A 85 2.99 0.60 12.05
CA GLY A 85 2.85 -0.45 13.06
C GLY A 85 2.79 0.13 14.46
N ALA A 86 3.69 1.04 14.80
CA ALA A 86 3.70 1.73 16.09
C ALA A 86 2.39 2.50 16.32
N PHE A 87 1.91 3.24 15.31
CA PHE A 87 0.61 3.93 15.37
C PHE A 87 -0.56 2.97 15.58
N SER A 88 -0.63 1.89 14.79
CA SER A 88 -1.68 0.88 14.90
C SER A 88 -1.72 0.23 16.28
N GLY A 89 -0.56 -0.18 16.82
CA GLY A 89 -0.45 -0.75 18.17
C GLY A 89 -0.89 0.23 19.25
N ALA A 90 -0.40 1.48 19.20
CA ALA A 90 -0.71 2.51 20.18
C ALA A 90 -2.20 2.89 20.17
N VAL A 91 -2.78 3.14 18.98
CA VAL A 91 -4.18 3.58 18.86
C VAL A 91 -5.16 2.46 19.22
N LYS A 92 -4.82 1.20 18.89
CA LYS A 92 -5.61 0.02 19.28
C LYS A 92 -5.63 -0.12 20.80
N ALA A 93 -4.49 -0.05 21.47
CA ALA A 93 -4.38 -0.15 22.92
C ALA A 93 -5.04 1.02 23.65
N ALA A 94 -5.07 2.22 23.06
CA ALA A 94 -5.81 3.38 23.58
C ALA A 94 -7.33 3.25 23.42
N GLY A 95 -7.84 2.24 22.72
CA GLY A 95 -9.26 2.08 22.37
C GLY A 95 -9.72 3.06 21.28
N GLY A 96 -8.77 3.62 20.51
CA GLY A 96 -9.05 4.59 19.46
C GLY A 96 -9.75 3.95 18.26
N VAL A 97 -9.37 2.70 17.90
CA VAL A 97 -10.01 1.96 16.80
C VAL A 97 -11.50 1.77 17.09
N GLU A 98 -11.84 1.21 18.25
CA GLU A 98 -13.23 0.96 18.65
C GLU A 98 -14.05 2.26 18.72
N SER A 99 -13.51 3.30 19.35
CA SER A 99 -14.18 4.61 19.44
C SER A 99 -14.39 5.24 18.05
N THR A 100 -13.45 5.09 17.12
CA THR A 100 -13.56 5.62 15.74
C THR A 100 -14.62 4.88 14.95
N VAL A 101 -14.65 3.55 15.06
CA VAL A 101 -15.66 2.71 14.41
C VAL A 101 -17.05 3.02 14.95
N ASN A 102 -17.20 3.10 16.27
CA ASN A 102 -18.49 3.42 16.91
C ASN A 102 -18.98 4.82 16.52
N LEU A 103 -18.09 5.82 16.48
CA LEU A 103 -18.41 7.15 15.97
C LEU A 103 -18.85 7.10 14.50
N GLY A 104 -18.12 6.39 13.64
CA GLY A 104 -18.46 6.23 12.22
C GLY A 104 -19.85 5.60 12.04
N LEU A 105 -20.13 4.50 12.74
CA LEU A 105 -21.41 3.80 12.68
C LEU A 105 -22.56 4.56 13.34
N SER A 106 -22.29 5.48 14.28
CA SER A 106 -23.31 6.35 14.83
C SER A 106 -23.79 7.42 13.85
N ILE A 107 -22.94 7.81 12.90
CA ILE A 107 -23.23 8.84 11.90
C ILE A 107 -23.76 8.20 10.60
N MET A 108 -23.23 7.04 10.23
CA MET A 108 -23.54 6.33 8.98
C MET A 108 -24.07 4.93 9.27
N PRO A 109 -25.21 4.53 8.68
CA PRO A 109 -25.66 3.15 8.78
C PRO A 109 -24.66 2.18 8.14
N SER A 110 -24.65 0.94 8.61
CA SER A 110 -23.68 -0.10 8.23
C SER A 110 -23.56 -0.33 6.72
N ASN A 111 -24.66 -0.23 5.99
CA ASN A 111 -24.71 -0.38 4.54
C ASN A 111 -23.94 0.70 3.77
N ILE A 112 -23.67 1.86 4.39
CA ILE A 112 -22.89 2.96 3.78
C ILE A 112 -21.46 3.00 4.35
N ALA A 113 -21.20 2.33 5.46
CA ALA A 113 -19.89 2.39 6.13
C ALA A 113 -18.70 1.97 5.21
N VAL A 114 -18.91 0.95 4.37
CA VAL A 114 -17.89 0.49 3.42
C VAL A 114 -17.64 1.54 2.34
N VAL A 115 -18.70 2.18 1.83
CA VAL A 115 -18.57 3.29 0.86
C VAL A 115 -17.87 4.48 1.54
N GLY A 116 -18.17 4.74 2.80
CA GLY A 116 -17.49 5.74 3.61
C GLY A 116 -15.98 5.49 3.73
N LEU A 117 -15.59 4.24 4.03
CA LEU A 117 -14.18 3.83 4.03
C LEU A 117 -13.48 4.12 2.70
N PHE A 118 -14.13 3.76 1.58
CA PHE A 118 -13.61 4.02 0.25
C PHE A 118 -13.41 5.52 0.00
N ILE A 119 -14.43 6.35 0.26
CA ILE A 119 -14.38 7.80 0.04
C ILE A 119 -13.32 8.47 0.93
N ILE A 120 -13.26 8.11 2.22
CA ILE A 120 -12.26 8.64 3.14
C ILE A 120 -10.85 8.24 2.68
N GLY A 121 -10.69 6.97 2.26
CA GLY A 121 -9.43 6.48 1.68
C GLY A 121 -8.99 7.29 0.45
N CYS A 122 -9.93 7.64 -0.45
CA CYS A 122 -9.64 8.51 -1.60
C CYS A 122 -9.07 9.86 -1.15
N PHE A 123 -9.74 10.54 -0.23
CA PHE A 123 -9.32 11.87 0.24
C PHE A 123 -7.98 11.85 0.96
N ILE A 124 -7.78 10.90 1.87
CA ILE A 124 -6.52 10.77 2.60
C ILE A 124 -5.38 10.52 1.62
N SER A 125 -5.57 9.58 0.69
CA SER A 125 -4.52 9.19 -0.25
C SER A 125 -4.14 10.29 -1.25
N VAL A 126 -5.13 11.06 -1.74
CA VAL A 126 -4.84 12.28 -2.55
C VAL A 126 -3.93 13.24 -1.77
N SER A 127 -4.19 13.41 -0.48
CA SER A 127 -3.48 14.38 0.37
C SER A 127 -2.13 13.87 0.84
N MET A 128 -2.01 12.56 1.13
CA MET A 128 -0.75 11.95 1.57
C MET A 128 0.22 11.66 0.41
N GLY A 129 -0.29 11.51 -0.80
CA GLY A 129 0.50 11.13 -1.97
C GLY A 129 1.05 9.70 -1.91
N THR A 130 0.42 8.83 -1.13
CA THR A 130 0.84 7.42 -1.02
C THR A 130 -0.32 6.51 -0.66
N SER A 131 -0.54 5.48 -1.48
CA SER A 131 -1.51 4.43 -1.21
C SER A 131 -1.11 3.59 0.00
N MET A 132 0.18 3.26 0.13
CA MET A 132 0.68 2.42 1.22
C MET A 132 0.48 3.06 2.60
N GLY A 133 0.82 4.35 2.73
CA GLY A 133 0.59 5.10 3.98
C GLY A 133 -0.89 5.18 4.34
N THR A 134 -1.76 5.39 3.35
CA THR A 134 -3.21 5.43 3.54
C THR A 134 -3.77 4.08 3.99
N ILE A 135 -3.38 2.99 3.33
CA ILE A 135 -3.78 1.63 3.72
C ILE A 135 -3.35 1.35 5.15
N ALA A 136 -2.11 1.64 5.47
CA ALA A 136 -1.54 1.40 6.79
C ALA A 136 -2.29 2.16 7.91
N ALA A 137 -2.69 3.41 7.66
CA ALA A 137 -3.44 4.22 8.62
C ALA A 137 -4.91 3.77 8.76
N MET A 138 -5.54 3.34 7.68
CA MET A 138 -6.98 3.03 7.64
C MET A 138 -7.32 1.55 7.83
N ALA A 139 -6.39 0.63 7.60
CA ALA A 139 -6.66 -0.80 7.74
C ALA A 139 -7.25 -1.19 9.12
N PRO A 140 -6.75 -0.66 10.26
CA PRO A 140 -7.36 -0.95 11.56
C PRO A 140 -8.84 -0.54 11.66
N ILE A 141 -9.23 0.57 11.02
CA ILE A 141 -10.62 1.03 10.97
C ILE A 141 -11.45 0.04 10.12
N GLY A 142 -10.93 -0.39 8.98
CA GLY A 142 -11.57 -1.39 8.12
C GLY A 142 -11.81 -2.72 8.85
N VAL A 143 -10.82 -3.19 9.63
CA VAL A 143 -10.95 -4.38 10.49
C VAL A 143 -12.05 -4.17 11.53
N GLY A 144 -12.02 -3.04 12.25
CA GLY A 144 -13.01 -2.73 13.28
C GLY A 144 -14.44 -2.62 12.72
N ILE A 145 -14.63 -2.08 11.51
CA ILE A 145 -15.94 -2.06 10.86
C ILE A 145 -16.39 -3.48 10.53
N SER A 146 -15.52 -4.33 9.98
CA SER A 146 -15.82 -5.74 9.71
C SER A 146 -16.26 -6.49 10.98
N GLU A 147 -15.53 -6.33 12.07
CA GLU A 147 -15.84 -6.97 13.36
C GLU A 147 -17.19 -6.50 13.94
N LYS A 148 -17.53 -5.22 13.80
CA LYS A 148 -18.77 -4.65 14.33
C LYS A 148 -20.00 -4.93 13.44
N THR A 149 -19.83 -4.86 12.12
CA THR A 149 -20.96 -4.96 11.18
C THR A 149 -21.21 -6.38 10.70
N GLY A 150 -20.25 -7.29 10.85
CA GLY A 150 -20.30 -8.63 10.26
C GLY A 150 -20.02 -8.64 8.76
N ILE A 151 -19.76 -7.50 8.13
CA ILE A 151 -19.36 -7.43 6.71
C ILE A 151 -18.04 -8.15 6.54
N PRO A 152 -17.87 -9.03 5.53
CA PRO A 152 -16.63 -9.77 5.33
C PRO A 152 -15.40 -8.87 5.27
N LEU A 153 -14.36 -9.22 6.03
CA LEU A 153 -13.12 -8.45 6.13
C LEU A 153 -12.51 -8.10 4.75
N PRO A 154 -12.48 -9.00 3.76
CA PRO A 154 -11.96 -8.67 2.44
C PRO A 154 -12.69 -7.50 1.76
N ILE A 155 -13.99 -7.31 2.02
CA ILE A 155 -14.78 -6.21 1.46
C ILE A 155 -14.37 -4.88 2.11
N CYS A 156 -14.26 -4.84 3.44
CA CYS A 156 -13.86 -3.65 4.17
C CYS A 156 -12.42 -3.22 3.81
N ILE A 157 -11.49 -4.17 3.79
CA ILE A 157 -10.09 -3.89 3.39
C ILE A 157 -10.01 -3.57 1.90
N GLY A 158 -10.80 -4.23 1.05
CA GLY A 158 -10.91 -3.91 -0.37
C GLY A 158 -11.33 -2.45 -0.59
N ALA A 159 -12.28 -1.93 0.19
CA ALA A 159 -12.69 -0.53 0.11
C ALA A 159 -11.56 0.44 0.49
N VAL A 160 -10.81 0.13 1.56
CA VAL A 160 -9.63 0.91 1.95
C VAL A 160 -8.57 0.91 0.86
N VAL A 161 -8.25 -0.26 0.30
CA VAL A 161 -7.22 -0.41 -0.76
C VAL A 161 -7.67 0.32 -2.04
N CYS A 162 -8.90 0.12 -2.49
CA CYS A 162 -9.42 0.79 -3.69
C CYS A 162 -9.42 2.32 -3.52
N GLY A 163 -9.83 2.83 -2.35
CA GLY A 163 -9.80 4.25 -2.04
C GLY A 163 -8.37 4.81 -2.03
N ALA A 164 -7.46 4.09 -1.38
CA ALA A 164 -6.06 4.47 -1.32
C ALA A 164 -5.40 4.53 -2.71
N MET A 165 -5.65 3.54 -3.56
CA MET A 165 -5.11 3.50 -4.92
C MET A 165 -5.72 4.57 -5.83
N PHE A 166 -7.02 4.82 -5.71
CA PHE A 166 -7.67 5.92 -6.43
C PHE A 166 -7.05 7.27 -6.08
N GLY A 167 -6.89 7.55 -4.78
CA GLY A 167 -6.33 8.81 -4.31
C GLY A 167 -4.87 8.99 -4.72
N ASP A 168 -4.05 7.97 -4.63
CA ASP A 168 -2.66 7.97 -5.04
C ASP A 168 -2.51 8.32 -6.54
N ASN A 169 -3.35 7.74 -7.39
CA ASN A 169 -3.38 8.06 -8.81
C ASN A 169 -3.73 9.52 -9.12
N LEU A 170 -4.52 10.16 -8.28
CA LEU A 170 -4.92 11.57 -8.45
C LEU A 170 -4.01 12.54 -7.67
N SER A 171 -3.19 12.05 -6.75
CA SER A 171 -2.30 12.91 -5.97
C SER A 171 -1.27 13.61 -6.86
N MET A 172 -1.09 14.91 -6.62
CA MET A 172 -0.06 15.71 -7.27
C MET A 172 1.31 15.56 -6.61
N ILE A 173 1.37 14.98 -5.42
CA ILE A 173 2.59 14.81 -4.63
C ILE A 173 3.05 13.35 -4.56
N SER A 174 2.34 12.43 -5.21
CA SER A 174 2.75 11.02 -5.31
C SER A 174 4.02 10.87 -6.13
N ASP A 175 4.99 10.10 -5.60
CA ASP A 175 6.27 9.83 -6.25
C ASP A 175 6.09 9.21 -7.64
N THR A 176 5.16 8.27 -7.77
CA THR A 176 4.83 7.63 -9.05
C THR A 176 4.27 8.62 -10.06
N THR A 177 3.42 9.55 -9.60
CA THR A 177 2.85 10.63 -10.42
C THR A 177 3.93 11.60 -10.87
N ILE A 178 4.80 12.05 -9.93
CA ILE A 178 5.90 12.97 -10.22
C ILE A 178 6.87 12.34 -11.23
N ALA A 179 7.21 11.07 -11.03
CA ALA A 179 8.08 10.34 -11.94
C ALA A 179 7.48 10.23 -13.36
N ALA A 180 6.20 9.87 -13.46
CA ALA A 180 5.50 9.78 -14.75
C ALA A 180 5.46 11.11 -15.49
N VAL A 181 5.09 12.19 -14.81
CA VAL A 181 5.00 13.55 -15.40
C VAL A 181 6.37 14.04 -15.88
N ARG A 182 7.42 13.87 -15.05
CA ARG A 182 8.79 14.30 -15.41
C ARG A 182 9.35 13.52 -16.59
N THR A 183 9.11 12.22 -16.64
CA THR A 183 9.63 11.38 -17.74
C THR A 183 8.91 11.63 -19.06
N GLN A 184 7.63 11.99 -19.01
CA GLN A 184 6.83 12.32 -20.20
C GLN A 184 6.90 13.81 -20.60
N GLY A 185 7.51 14.67 -19.78
CA GLY A 185 7.63 16.10 -20.07
C GLY A 185 6.30 16.83 -20.13
N CYS A 186 5.27 16.36 -19.44
CA CYS A 186 3.96 16.99 -19.36
C CYS A 186 3.79 17.80 -18.06
N GLU A 187 2.74 18.62 -17.99
CA GLU A 187 2.43 19.35 -16.76
C GLU A 187 1.60 18.48 -15.80
N MET A 188 1.85 18.65 -14.49
CA MET A 188 1.12 17.92 -13.44
C MET A 188 -0.39 18.16 -13.51
N LYS A 189 -0.79 19.38 -13.87
CA LYS A 189 -2.20 19.77 -14.00
C LYS A 189 -2.91 19.02 -15.12
N ASP A 190 -2.23 18.80 -16.25
CA ASP A 190 -2.79 18.07 -17.40
C ASP A 190 -2.96 16.61 -17.04
N LYS A 191 -1.94 15.99 -16.41
CA LYS A 191 -2.04 14.62 -15.90
C LYS A 191 -3.19 14.44 -14.93
N PHE A 192 -3.37 15.38 -13.98
CA PHE A 192 -4.47 15.31 -13.02
C PHE A 192 -5.82 15.35 -13.73
N LYS A 193 -6.01 16.28 -14.67
CA LYS A 193 -7.26 16.44 -15.41
C LYS A 193 -7.62 15.19 -16.21
N GLU A 194 -6.66 14.65 -16.96
CA GLU A 194 -6.87 13.45 -17.78
C GLU A 194 -7.15 12.22 -16.91
N ASN A 195 -6.33 12.01 -15.86
CA ASN A 195 -6.55 10.90 -14.94
C ASN A 195 -7.90 11.01 -14.21
N PHE A 196 -8.30 12.19 -13.79
CA PHE A 196 -9.58 12.39 -13.11
C PHE A 196 -10.74 11.92 -13.98
N ILE A 197 -10.75 12.29 -15.27
CA ILE A 197 -11.79 11.87 -16.21
C ILE A 197 -11.80 10.35 -16.40
N ILE A 198 -10.63 9.71 -16.43
CA ILE A 198 -10.49 8.26 -16.63
C ILE A 198 -10.90 7.47 -15.40
N VAL A 199 -10.44 7.89 -14.20
CA VAL A 199 -10.65 7.09 -12.99
C VAL A 199 -11.95 7.41 -12.26
N LEU A 200 -12.56 8.57 -12.47
CA LEU A 200 -13.83 8.94 -11.82
C LEU A 200 -14.97 7.97 -12.12
N PRO A 201 -15.21 7.55 -13.39
CA PRO A 201 -16.23 6.54 -13.68
C PRO A 201 -15.98 5.22 -12.93
N ALA A 202 -14.73 4.77 -12.87
CA ALA A 202 -14.34 3.57 -12.14
C ALA A 202 -14.62 3.72 -10.63
N ALA A 203 -14.33 4.88 -10.05
CA ALA A 203 -14.62 5.16 -8.64
C ALA A 203 -16.12 5.14 -8.34
N ILE A 204 -16.93 5.72 -9.22
CA ILE A 204 -18.40 5.70 -9.07
C ILE A 204 -18.93 4.26 -9.13
N ILE A 205 -18.48 3.47 -10.12
CA ILE A 205 -18.87 2.06 -10.24
C ILE A 205 -18.43 1.29 -8.99
N THR A 206 -17.20 1.51 -8.50
CA THR A 206 -16.66 0.88 -7.28
C THR A 206 -17.51 1.23 -6.07
N ALA A 207 -17.87 2.49 -5.88
CA ALA A 207 -18.74 2.93 -4.80
C ALA A 207 -20.13 2.27 -4.87
N ILE A 208 -20.71 2.16 -6.06
CA ILE A 208 -22.00 1.47 -6.29
C ILE A 208 -21.86 -0.02 -5.96
N CYS A 209 -20.78 -0.68 -6.41
CA CYS A 209 -20.53 -2.08 -6.09
C CYS A 209 -20.41 -2.31 -4.58
N PHE A 210 -19.65 -1.48 -3.87
CA PHE A 210 -19.55 -1.57 -2.42
C PHE A 210 -20.91 -1.33 -1.73
N PHE A 211 -21.69 -0.37 -2.21
CA PHE A 211 -23.03 -0.12 -1.70
C PHE A 211 -23.97 -1.33 -1.84
N ILE A 212 -23.95 -1.98 -3.03
CA ILE A 212 -24.79 -3.17 -3.31
C ILE A 212 -24.32 -4.34 -2.45
N ILE A 213 -23.01 -4.60 -2.36
CA ILE A 213 -22.45 -5.73 -1.62
C ILE A 213 -22.70 -5.54 -0.12
N ALA A 214 -22.42 -4.36 0.42
CA ALA A 214 -22.64 -4.07 1.84
C ALA A 214 -24.15 -4.00 2.21
N GLY A 215 -24.99 -3.56 1.28
CA GLY A 215 -26.44 -3.45 1.50
C GLY A 215 -27.17 -4.79 1.62
N ASN A 216 -26.57 -5.87 1.14
CA ASN A 216 -27.11 -7.24 1.27
C ASN A 216 -26.76 -7.90 2.61
N GLU A 217 -25.82 -7.35 3.35
CA GLU A 217 -25.49 -7.82 4.68
C GLU A 217 -26.47 -7.19 5.67
N THR A 218 -27.13 -8.02 6.45
CA THR A 218 -28.23 -7.64 7.35
C THR A 218 -27.80 -6.55 8.31
N SER A 219 -28.60 -5.50 8.39
CA SER A 219 -28.53 -4.44 9.38
C SER A 219 -28.59 -5.05 10.79
N GLN A 220 -27.46 -5.32 11.40
CA GLN A 220 -27.41 -5.70 12.80
C GLN A 220 -27.75 -4.46 13.65
N ASN A 221 -28.69 -4.61 14.58
CA ASN A 221 -28.91 -3.61 15.62
C ASN A 221 -27.64 -3.59 16.49
N PHE A 222 -26.76 -2.63 16.22
CA PHE A 222 -25.63 -2.36 17.11
C PHE A 222 -26.20 -1.81 18.40
N GLY A 223 -25.98 -2.49 19.53
CA GLY A 223 -26.30 -1.96 20.85
C GLY A 223 -25.83 -0.52 21.08
N SER A 224 -25.62 -0.06 22.27
CA SER A 224 -25.04 1.27 22.52
C SER A 224 -23.67 1.39 21.81
N LEU A 225 -23.57 2.31 20.87
CA LEU A 225 -22.31 2.64 20.18
C LEU A 225 -21.57 3.70 21.02
N ASP A 226 -21.02 3.25 22.16
CA ASP A 226 -20.28 4.15 23.05
C ASP A 226 -18.93 4.51 22.43
N TYR A 227 -18.67 5.79 22.29
CA TYR A 227 -17.41 6.31 21.78
C TYR A 227 -16.88 7.47 22.62
N SER A 228 -15.59 7.66 22.61
CA SER A 228 -14.92 8.78 23.28
C SER A 228 -14.18 9.64 22.25
N PHE A 229 -14.58 10.90 22.10
CA PHE A 229 -13.92 11.83 21.19
C PHE A 229 -12.41 11.94 21.45
N ILE A 230 -11.98 11.87 22.70
CA ILE A 230 -10.55 11.94 23.06
C ILE A 230 -9.79 10.78 22.44
N LYS A 231 -10.37 9.56 22.44
CA LYS A 231 -9.75 8.37 21.85
C LYS A 231 -9.74 8.39 20.32
N VAL A 232 -10.60 9.18 19.69
CA VAL A 232 -10.64 9.35 18.22
C VAL A 232 -9.64 10.41 17.74
N MET A 233 -9.20 11.32 18.62
CA MET A 233 -8.29 12.43 18.26
C MET A 233 -7.02 12.01 17.50
N PRO A 234 -6.35 10.89 17.80
CA PRO A 234 -5.19 10.45 17.02
C PRO A 234 -5.49 10.22 15.53
N TYR A 235 -6.66 9.66 15.22
CA TYR A 235 -7.10 9.50 13.83
C TYR A 235 -7.44 10.83 13.17
N PHE A 236 -8.06 11.76 13.88
CA PHE A 236 -8.29 13.11 13.37
C PHE A 236 -6.98 13.85 13.09
N LEU A 237 -5.98 13.70 13.97
CA LEU A 237 -4.65 14.27 13.74
C LEU A 237 -4.02 13.70 12.47
N VAL A 238 -4.06 12.36 12.29
CA VAL A 238 -3.52 11.71 11.09
C VAL A 238 -4.29 12.16 9.85
N LEU A 239 -5.62 12.21 9.90
CA LEU A 239 -6.47 12.65 8.80
C LEU A 239 -6.17 14.11 8.41
N ILE A 240 -6.21 15.03 9.37
CA ILE A 240 -6.00 16.46 9.12
C ILE A 240 -4.56 16.71 8.68
N GLY A 241 -3.57 16.11 9.34
CA GLY A 241 -2.17 16.23 8.98
C GLY A 241 -1.90 15.76 7.54
N SER A 242 -2.57 14.67 7.13
CA SER A 242 -2.50 14.17 5.76
C SER A 242 -3.16 15.13 4.76
N LEU A 243 -4.33 15.68 5.10
CA LEU A 243 -5.06 16.64 4.26
C LEU A 243 -4.28 17.96 4.05
N ILE A 244 -3.48 18.36 5.02
CA ILE A 244 -2.61 19.55 4.91
C ILE A 244 -1.34 19.22 4.10
N GLY A 245 -1.07 17.93 3.82
CA GLY A 245 0.12 17.50 3.07
C GLY A 245 1.39 17.38 3.91
N ILE A 246 1.26 17.14 5.22
CA ILE A 246 2.40 16.84 6.09
C ILE A 246 2.94 15.45 5.72
N ASN A 247 4.27 15.30 5.78
CA ASN A 247 4.92 14.02 5.49
C ASN A 247 4.32 12.87 6.31
N VAL A 248 4.02 11.76 5.64
CA VAL A 248 3.35 10.57 6.21
C VAL A 248 4.03 10.05 7.47
N PHE A 249 5.36 9.97 7.44
CA PHE A 249 6.15 9.48 8.59
C PHE A 249 5.94 10.38 9.81
N VAL A 250 6.00 11.71 9.63
CA VAL A 250 5.79 12.69 10.71
C VAL A 250 4.37 12.60 11.27
N VAL A 251 3.38 12.45 10.39
CA VAL A 251 1.97 12.33 10.78
C VAL A 251 1.74 11.06 11.63
N LEU A 252 2.29 9.93 11.21
CA LEU A 252 2.15 8.66 11.93
C LEU A 252 2.86 8.70 13.28
N ILE A 253 4.05 9.26 13.36
CA ILE A 253 4.77 9.42 14.65
C ILE A 253 3.99 10.37 15.58
N SER A 254 3.49 11.49 15.08
CA SER A 254 2.68 12.43 15.86
C SER A 254 1.39 11.77 16.38
N GLY A 255 0.72 10.99 15.52
CA GLY A 255 -0.45 10.19 15.86
C GLY A 255 -0.15 9.14 16.92
N THR A 256 1.02 8.48 16.83
CA THR A 256 1.49 7.52 17.82
C THR A 256 1.65 8.20 19.18
N ILE A 257 2.39 9.31 19.24
CA ILE A 257 2.62 10.06 20.48
C ILE A 257 1.29 10.49 21.10
N LEU A 258 0.38 11.04 20.30
CA LEU A 258 -0.95 11.43 20.78
C LEU A 258 -1.75 10.23 21.29
N SER A 259 -1.69 9.07 20.61
CA SER A 259 -2.36 7.83 21.06
C SER A 259 -1.86 7.37 22.43
N LEU A 260 -0.54 7.44 22.66
CA LEU A 260 0.06 7.08 23.95
C LEU A 260 -0.40 8.03 25.07
N ILE A 261 -0.40 9.35 24.82
CA ILE A 261 -0.87 10.35 25.77
C ILE A 261 -2.34 10.11 26.10
N VAL A 262 -3.19 9.90 25.09
CA VAL A 262 -4.62 9.62 25.26
C VAL A 262 -4.83 8.32 26.02
N GLY A 263 -4.13 7.25 25.65
CA GLY A 263 -4.27 5.95 26.31
C GLY A 263 -3.89 5.98 27.79
N LEU A 264 -2.81 6.69 28.14
CA LEU A 264 -2.37 6.87 29.53
C LEU A 264 -3.36 7.78 30.30
N SER A 265 -3.79 8.90 29.72
CA SER A 265 -4.69 9.85 30.37
C SER A 265 -6.09 9.30 30.61
N THR A 266 -6.60 8.44 29.74
CA THR A 266 -7.91 7.79 29.87
C THR A 266 -7.87 6.50 30.69
N GLY A 267 -6.69 6.07 31.15
CA GLY A 267 -6.51 4.80 31.86
C GLY A 267 -6.74 3.56 30.99
N ALA A 268 -6.84 3.71 29.66
CA ALA A 268 -6.99 2.58 28.74
C ALA A 268 -5.74 1.72 28.67
N MET A 269 -4.55 2.31 28.91
CA MET A 269 -3.28 1.60 29.02
C MET A 269 -2.47 2.11 30.21
N ASN A 270 -1.60 1.25 30.76
CA ASN A 270 -0.60 1.63 31.74
C ASN A 270 0.78 1.77 31.07
N PHE A 271 1.77 2.31 31.80
CA PHE A 271 3.10 2.57 31.27
C PHE A 271 3.80 1.32 30.73
N SER A 272 3.60 0.16 31.36
CA SER A 272 4.18 -1.11 30.89
C SER A 272 3.54 -1.58 29.57
N ASN A 273 2.20 -1.55 29.47
CA ASN A 273 1.47 -1.98 28.30
C ASN A 273 1.72 -1.05 27.08
N MET A 274 2.11 0.19 27.32
CA MET A 274 2.47 1.14 26.28
C MET A 274 3.61 0.61 25.40
N PHE A 275 4.68 0.14 26.00
CA PHE A 275 5.83 -0.40 25.25
C PHE A 275 5.52 -1.73 24.59
N VAL A 276 4.73 -2.58 25.24
CA VAL A 276 4.28 -3.86 24.66
C VAL A 276 3.44 -3.60 23.41
N SER A 277 2.47 -2.70 23.49
CA SER A 277 1.59 -2.37 22.36
C SER A 277 2.35 -1.78 21.16
N LEU A 278 3.34 -0.92 21.43
CA LEU A 278 4.24 -0.40 20.39
C LEU A 278 5.04 -1.52 19.74
N GLY A 279 5.64 -2.40 20.57
CA GLY A 279 6.44 -3.53 20.10
C GLY A 279 5.62 -4.49 19.23
N ASP A 280 4.43 -4.87 19.70
CA ASP A 280 3.51 -5.75 18.97
C ASP A 280 3.09 -5.12 17.63
N GLY A 281 2.75 -3.83 17.64
CA GLY A 281 2.39 -3.11 16.42
C GLY A 281 3.53 -3.07 15.40
N ILE A 282 4.75 -2.73 15.85
CA ILE A 282 5.96 -2.70 14.99
C ILE A 282 6.25 -4.11 14.45
N THR A 283 6.18 -5.13 15.30
CA THR A 283 6.40 -6.53 14.91
C THR A 283 5.37 -6.99 13.87
N GLY A 284 4.13 -6.53 13.96
CA GLY A 284 3.09 -6.80 12.96
C GLY A 284 3.43 -6.30 11.55
N MET A 285 4.39 -5.37 11.39
CA MET A 285 4.87 -4.87 10.10
C MET A 285 6.17 -5.54 9.63
N TYR A 286 6.66 -6.55 10.39
CA TYR A 286 7.92 -7.22 10.06
C TYR A 286 7.90 -7.86 8.67
N ASP A 287 6.90 -8.66 8.37
CA ASP A 287 6.83 -9.42 7.12
C ASP A 287 6.86 -8.50 5.90
N ILE A 288 6.02 -7.46 5.88
CA ILE A 288 5.96 -6.51 4.76
C ILE A 288 7.27 -5.74 4.60
N THR A 289 7.93 -5.38 5.70
CA THR A 289 9.20 -4.67 5.68
C THR A 289 10.32 -5.55 5.11
N ILE A 290 10.42 -6.80 5.55
CA ILE A 290 11.43 -7.74 5.05
C ILE A 290 11.16 -8.11 3.59
N ILE A 291 9.90 -8.36 3.22
CA ILE A 291 9.52 -8.61 1.82
C ILE A 291 9.97 -7.45 0.94
N SER A 292 9.74 -6.21 1.35
CA SER A 292 10.12 -5.03 0.58
C SER A 292 11.63 -4.95 0.32
N ILE A 293 12.43 -5.28 1.34
CA ILE A 293 13.89 -5.34 1.21
C ILE A 293 14.32 -6.45 0.23
N ILE A 294 13.72 -7.65 0.35
CA ILE A 294 14.07 -8.79 -0.53
C ILE A 294 13.65 -8.49 -1.97
N VAL A 295 12.47 -7.90 -2.17
CA VAL A 295 11.98 -7.50 -3.50
C VAL A 295 12.90 -6.45 -4.11
N ALA A 296 13.34 -5.44 -3.34
CA ALA A 296 14.31 -4.45 -3.81
C ALA A 296 15.62 -5.12 -4.27
N ALA A 297 16.09 -6.14 -3.53
CA ALA A 297 17.28 -6.90 -3.90
C ALA A 297 17.07 -7.68 -5.22
N ILE A 298 15.95 -8.36 -5.38
CA ILE A 298 15.62 -9.11 -6.61
C ILE A 298 15.51 -8.17 -7.80
N VAL A 299 14.76 -7.06 -7.64
CA VAL A 299 14.56 -6.06 -8.71
C VAL A 299 15.90 -5.42 -9.12
N ALA A 300 16.79 -5.16 -8.16
CA ALA A 300 18.14 -4.67 -8.46
C ALA A 300 18.93 -5.62 -9.38
N MET A 301 18.89 -6.92 -9.07
CA MET A 301 19.54 -7.94 -9.88
C MET A 301 18.89 -8.05 -11.26
N VAL A 302 17.57 -8.08 -11.34
CA VAL A 302 16.82 -8.13 -12.60
C VAL A 302 17.15 -6.91 -13.47
N LYS A 303 17.23 -5.72 -12.89
CA LYS A 303 17.56 -4.46 -13.59
C LYS A 303 19.00 -4.47 -14.09
N GLU A 304 19.97 -4.80 -13.23
CA GLU A 304 21.40 -4.82 -13.56
C GLU A 304 21.70 -5.78 -14.73
N TYR A 305 20.98 -6.90 -14.80
CA TYR A 305 21.23 -7.94 -15.80
C TYR A 305 20.29 -7.90 -17.02
N GLY A 306 19.56 -6.79 -17.21
CA GLY A 306 18.85 -6.47 -18.44
C GLY A 306 17.41 -7.02 -18.53
N GLY A 307 16.83 -7.50 -17.43
CA GLY A 307 15.45 -7.98 -17.41
C GLY A 307 14.43 -6.86 -17.61
N VAL A 308 14.65 -5.70 -16.99
CA VAL A 308 13.79 -4.52 -17.16
C VAL A 308 13.84 -4.01 -18.60
N ASN A 309 15.04 -3.97 -19.21
CA ASN A 309 15.22 -3.55 -20.59
C ASN A 309 14.51 -4.49 -21.58
N TYR A 310 14.50 -5.79 -21.28
CA TYR A 310 13.72 -6.74 -22.06
C TYR A 310 12.20 -6.46 -21.97
N ILE A 311 11.67 -6.22 -20.78
CA ILE A 311 10.25 -5.85 -20.61
C ILE A 311 9.92 -4.58 -21.39
N LEU A 312 10.74 -3.54 -21.26
CA LEU A 312 10.55 -2.28 -21.97
C LEU A 312 10.56 -2.49 -23.49
N HIS A 313 11.46 -3.33 -24.00
CA HIS A 313 11.48 -3.68 -25.43
C HIS A 313 10.19 -4.38 -25.87
N VAL A 314 9.73 -5.39 -25.14
CA VAL A 314 8.48 -6.11 -25.44
C VAL A 314 7.28 -5.17 -25.43
N VAL A 315 7.16 -4.31 -24.40
CA VAL A 315 6.08 -3.33 -24.32
C VAL A 315 6.15 -2.33 -25.47
N SER A 316 7.34 -1.84 -25.80
CA SER A 316 7.52 -0.94 -26.94
C SER A 316 7.13 -1.60 -28.26
N CYS A 317 7.55 -2.85 -28.50
CA CYS A 317 7.12 -3.58 -29.69
C CYS A 317 5.61 -3.74 -29.78
N LEU A 318 4.93 -4.04 -28.66
CA LEU A 318 3.47 -4.18 -28.63
C LEU A 318 2.74 -2.86 -28.88
N LEU A 319 3.28 -1.75 -28.39
CA LEU A 319 2.69 -0.42 -28.60
C LEU A 319 2.91 0.12 -30.01
N TYR A 320 4.06 -0.17 -30.64
CA TYR A 320 4.41 0.34 -31.97
C TYR A 320 3.97 -0.58 -33.12
N THR A 321 3.52 -1.81 -32.84
CA THR A 321 2.96 -2.71 -33.86
C THR A 321 1.48 -2.43 -34.19
N SER A 322 0.83 -1.57 -33.42
CA SER A 322 -0.51 -1.06 -33.74
C SER A 322 -0.33 0.27 -34.48
N PRO A 323 -0.59 0.35 -35.81
CA PRO A 323 -0.45 1.60 -36.55
C PRO A 323 -1.37 2.64 -35.91
N SER A 324 -0.77 3.76 -35.48
CA SER A 324 -1.52 4.88 -34.95
C SER A 324 -2.47 5.42 -36.04
N PRO A 325 -3.71 5.85 -35.71
CA PRO A 325 -4.55 6.56 -36.66
C PRO A 325 -3.89 7.79 -37.29
N ARG A 326 -2.81 8.32 -36.68
CA ARG A 326 -1.99 9.42 -37.24
C ARG A 326 -1.08 8.96 -38.38
N ASP A 327 -0.72 7.69 -38.45
CA ASP A 327 0.13 7.16 -39.52
C ASP A 327 -0.63 7.02 -40.82
N TYR A 328 -1.98 6.91 -40.76
CA TYR A 328 -2.86 6.91 -41.94
C TYR A 328 -3.26 8.33 -42.42
N ALA A 329 -3.03 9.37 -41.61
CA ALA A 329 -3.31 10.74 -42.01
C ALA A 329 -2.13 11.44 -42.70
N ALA A 330 -0.97 10.79 -42.78
CA ALA A 330 0.24 11.32 -43.41
C ALA A 330 0.59 10.63 -44.75
N SER A 331 -0.20 9.68 -45.20
CA SER A 331 -0.15 9.04 -46.54
C SER A 331 -1.34 9.52 -47.42
#